data_fb1834ab53988365b43c4eb4b6504bea
#
_entry.id   fb1834ab53988365b43c4eb4b6504bea
#
_cell.length_a   1.000
_cell.length_b   1.000
_cell.length_c   1.000
_cell.angle_alpha   90.00
_cell.angle_beta   90.00
_cell.angle_gamma   90.00
#
_symmetry.space_group_name_H-M   'P 1'
#
loop_
_entity.id
_entity.type
_entity.pdbx_description
1 polymer ?
#
loop_
_entity_poly.entity_id
_entity_poly.type
_entity_poly.pdbx_seq_one_letter_code
_entity_poly.pdbx_strand_id
1 'polypeptide(L)'
;MELMETIYNRRSVRFYTEEKVNKDTIDKLIKAGIQAPSAMNVQPWSFGVIQDKALMQKISDDTKAYLLASISAKPYLECYRQLFSNPEFNIFYKAPALLTVFAKPEGPNPSCDCTLAAQNIMLAAHSLGLGSCWI
;
A
#
# COMPACT_ATOMS: atom_id res chain seq x y z
N MET A 1 -11.53 -12.59 -14.35
CA MET A 1 -12.48 -12.28 -13.26
C MET A 1 -13.29 -11.08 -13.68
N GLU A 2 -14.60 -11.16 -13.54
CA GLU A 2 -15.50 -10.06 -13.89
C GLU A 2 -15.32 -8.87 -12.93
N LEU A 3 -15.53 -7.63 -13.43
CA LEU A 3 -15.29 -6.41 -12.65
C LEU A 3 -16.09 -6.39 -11.32
N MET A 4 -17.37 -6.68 -11.38
CA MET A 4 -18.23 -6.68 -10.19
C MET A 4 -17.81 -7.75 -9.18
N GLU A 5 -17.44 -8.92 -9.67
CA GLU A 5 -16.90 -10.00 -8.85
C GLU A 5 -15.60 -9.56 -8.13
N THR A 6 -14.70 -8.89 -8.86
CA THR A 6 -13.47 -8.33 -8.30
C THR A 6 -13.76 -7.33 -7.19
N ILE A 7 -14.68 -6.40 -7.41
CA ILE A 7 -15.06 -5.37 -6.44
C ILE A 7 -15.66 -6.01 -5.18
N TYR A 8 -16.58 -6.99 -5.34
CA TYR A 8 -17.29 -7.59 -4.21
C TYR A 8 -16.42 -8.54 -3.39
N ASN A 9 -15.43 -9.20 -4.01
CA ASN A 9 -14.64 -10.25 -3.35
C ASN A 9 -13.26 -9.78 -2.88
N ARG A 10 -12.73 -8.63 -3.35
CA ARG A 10 -11.48 -8.11 -2.83
C ARG A 10 -11.57 -7.90 -1.32
N ARG A 11 -10.56 -8.36 -0.58
CA ARG A 11 -10.40 -8.13 0.87
C ARG A 11 -8.99 -7.63 1.18
N SER A 12 -8.84 -7.01 2.35
CA SER A 12 -7.53 -6.69 2.92
C SER A 12 -6.85 -7.96 3.40
N VAL A 13 -5.84 -8.39 2.67
CA VAL A 13 -5.04 -9.59 2.98
C VAL A 13 -3.85 -9.18 3.84
N ARG A 14 -3.60 -9.93 4.94
CA ARG A 14 -2.53 -9.68 5.90
C ARG A 14 -1.68 -10.92 6.17
N PHE A 15 -1.83 -11.94 5.37
CA PHE A 15 -1.00 -13.14 5.37
C PHE A 15 -0.56 -13.42 3.94
N TYR A 16 0.72 -13.46 3.72
CA TYR A 16 1.32 -13.58 2.39
C TYR A 16 2.23 -14.79 2.32
N THR A 17 2.38 -15.35 1.13
CA THR A 17 3.44 -16.29 0.81
C THR A 17 4.77 -15.54 0.64
N GLU A 18 5.88 -16.27 0.64
CA GLU A 18 7.21 -15.70 0.36
C GLU A 18 7.50 -15.54 -1.13
N GLU A 19 6.56 -15.94 -1.98
CA GLU A 19 6.71 -15.89 -3.43
C GLU A 19 6.88 -14.46 -3.91
N LYS A 20 7.94 -14.22 -4.69
CA LYS A 20 8.21 -12.88 -5.23
C LYS A 20 7.21 -12.53 -6.32
N VAL A 21 6.71 -11.32 -6.27
CA VAL A 21 5.92 -10.76 -7.37
C VAL A 21 6.87 -10.39 -8.50
N ASN A 22 6.68 -10.98 -9.67
CA ASN A 22 7.53 -10.71 -10.82
C ASN A 22 7.30 -9.30 -11.41
N LYS A 23 8.31 -8.82 -12.16
CA LYS A 23 8.29 -7.47 -12.71
C LYS A 23 7.10 -7.23 -13.63
N ASP A 24 6.74 -8.19 -14.48
CA ASP A 24 5.61 -8.04 -15.42
C ASP A 24 4.28 -7.84 -14.69
N THR A 25 4.09 -8.53 -13.58
CA THR A 25 2.92 -8.36 -12.73
C THR A 25 2.91 -6.98 -12.08
N ILE A 26 4.04 -6.52 -11.54
CA ILE A 26 4.16 -5.15 -10.98
C ILE A 26 3.86 -4.10 -12.04
N ASP A 27 4.41 -4.25 -13.24
CA ASP A 27 4.16 -3.32 -14.35
C ASP A 27 2.66 -3.27 -14.73
N LYS A 28 1.96 -4.41 -14.71
CA LYS A 28 0.50 -4.47 -14.90
C LYS A 28 -0.26 -3.71 -13.81
N LEU A 29 0.16 -3.86 -12.55
CA LEU A 29 -0.45 -3.16 -11.42
C LEU A 29 -0.29 -1.63 -11.56
N ILE A 30 0.91 -1.18 -11.87
CA ILE A 30 1.18 0.26 -12.07
C ILE A 30 0.38 0.78 -13.27
N LYS A 31 0.34 0.02 -14.39
CA LYS A 31 -0.48 0.38 -15.55
C LYS A 31 -1.97 0.51 -15.20
N ALA A 32 -2.50 -0.31 -14.33
CA ALA A 32 -3.88 -0.16 -13.84
C ALA A 32 -4.03 1.10 -12.99
N GLY A 33 -3.06 1.38 -12.12
CA GLY A 33 -3.05 2.58 -11.27
C GLY A 33 -3.12 3.88 -12.08
N ILE A 34 -2.29 4.01 -13.09
CA ILE A 34 -2.25 5.23 -13.93
C ILE A 34 -3.51 5.45 -14.79
N GLN A 35 -4.43 4.48 -14.87
CA GLN A 35 -5.73 4.66 -15.52
C GLN A 35 -6.76 5.31 -14.60
N ALA A 36 -6.42 5.58 -13.36
CA ALA A 36 -7.31 6.29 -12.46
C ALA A 36 -7.59 7.73 -12.97
N PRO A 37 -8.79 8.27 -12.74
CA PRO A 37 -9.03 9.68 -13.01
C PRO A 37 -8.23 10.56 -12.04
N SER A 38 -7.89 11.75 -12.49
CA SER A 38 -7.31 12.79 -11.63
C SER A 38 -7.91 14.15 -11.95
N ALA A 39 -7.95 15.02 -10.96
CA ALA A 39 -8.48 16.36 -11.15
C ALA A 39 -7.69 17.09 -12.24
N MET A 40 -8.39 17.64 -13.23
CA MET A 40 -7.80 18.32 -14.40
C MET A 40 -6.80 17.45 -15.18
N ASN A 41 -6.84 16.13 -15.01
CA ASN A 41 -5.89 15.16 -15.59
C ASN A 41 -4.42 15.45 -15.23
N VAL A 42 -4.18 15.97 -14.03
CA VAL A 42 -2.81 16.33 -13.58
C VAL A 42 -1.94 15.09 -13.36
N GLN A 43 -2.55 13.96 -12.98
CA GLN A 43 -1.84 12.69 -12.74
C GLN A 43 -0.69 12.84 -11.73
N PRO A 44 -0.95 13.31 -10.50
CA PRO A 44 0.06 13.74 -9.54
C PRO A 44 0.75 12.61 -8.79
N TRP A 45 0.64 11.39 -9.28
CA TRP A 45 1.22 10.20 -8.65
C TRP A 45 2.64 9.90 -9.15
N SER A 46 3.43 9.33 -8.25
CA SER A 46 4.62 8.56 -8.59
C SER A 46 4.63 7.26 -7.79
N PHE A 47 5.24 6.23 -8.34
CA PHE A 47 5.22 4.89 -7.74
C PHE A 47 6.62 4.47 -7.35
N GLY A 48 6.72 3.83 -6.18
CA GLY A 48 7.92 3.14 -5.74
C GLY A 48 7.62 1.66 -5.51
N VAL A 49 8.58 0.80 -5.79
CA VAL A 49 8.47 -0.65 -5.58
C VAL A 49 9.65 -1.11 -4.72
N ILE A 50 9.36 -1.75 -3.61
CA ILE A 50 10.36 -2.30 -2.71
C ILE A 50 10.09 -3.79 -2.56
N GLN A 51 11.09 -4.63 -2.86
CA GLN A 51 11.06 -6.08 -2.70
C GLN A 51 12.24 -6.59 -1.86
N ASP A 52 13.06 -5.68 -1.35
CA ASP A 52 14.14 -6.01 -0.43
C ASP A 52 13.56 -6.20 0.99
N LYS A 53 13.61 -7.45 1.47
CA LYS A 53 13.05 -7.82 2.78
C LYS A 53 13.71 -7.08 3.94
N ALA A 54 15.03 -6.85 3.86
CA ALA A 54 15.77 -6.17 4.93
C ALA A 54 15.39 -4.69 4.99
N LEU A 55 15.26 -4.03 3.83
CA LEU A 55 14.81 -2.64 3.75
C LEU A 55 13.36 -2.51 4.25
N MET A 56 12.46 -3.39 3.84
CA MET A 56 11.07 -3.38 4.31
C MET A 56 10.99 -3.59 5.82
N GLN A 57 11.79 -4.50 6.39
CA GLN A 57 11.85 -4.71 7.84
C GLN A 57 12.35 -3.43 8.54
N LYS A 58 13.42 -2.83 8.04
CA LYS A 58 13.94 -1.57 8.60
C LYS A 58 12.90 -0.45 8.57
N ILE A 59 12.20 -0.26 7.44
CA ILE A 59 11.14 0.76 7.33
C ILE A 59 10.03 0.46 8.36
N SER A 60 9.63 -0.80 8.51
CA SER A 60 8.64 -1.20 9.50
C SER A 60 9.07 -0.83 10.93
N ASP A 61 10.31 -1.16 11.30
CA ASP A 61 10.81 -0.93 12.66
C ASP A 61 11.00 0.57 12.95
N ASP A 62 11.57 1.33 12.02
CA ASP A 62 11.70 2.78 12.13
C ASP A 62 10.32 3.46 12.24
N THR A 63 9.34 2.99 11.47
CA THR A 63 7.96 3.52 11.52
C THR A 63 7.30 3.21 12.85
N LYS A 64 7.42 1.98 13.37
CA LYS A 64 6.88 1.62 14.69
C LYS A 64 7.49 2.49 15.80
N ALA A 65 8.81 2.70 15.78
CA ALA A 65 9.49 3.55 16.74
C ALA A 65 8.99 5.00 16.67
N TYR A 66 8.83 5.56 15.48
CA TYR A 66 8.27 6.90 15.28
C TYR A 66 6.82 7.01 15.79
N LEU A 67 5.97 6.04 15.48
CA LEU A 67 4.57 6.03 15.92
C LEU A 67 4.45 5.93 17.44
N LEU A 68 5.26 5.08 18.10
CA LEU A 68 5.30 4.98 19.56
C LEU A 68 5.73 6.29 20.21
N ALA A 69 6.76 6.95 19.67
CA ALA A 69 7.20 8.26 20.16
C ALA A 69 6.17 9.38 19.94
N SER A 70 5.27 9.21 18.96
CA SER A 70 4.26 10.20 18.59
C SER A 70 2.95 10.07 19.38
N ILE A 71 2.77 9.04 20.21
CA ILE A 71 1.50 8.75 20.89
C ILE A 71 1.04 9.92 21.77
N SER A 72 1.97 10.55 22.50
CA SER A 72 1.63 11.70 23.35
C SER A 72 1.05 12.89 22.57
N ALA A 73 1.51 13.09 21.36
CA ALA A 73 1.02 14.14 20.44
C ALA A 73 -0.20 13.69 19.63
N LYS A 74 -0.41 12.38 19.50
CA LYS A 74 -1.46 11.75 18.69
C LYS A 74 -2.19 10.66 19.48
N PRO A 75 -3.05 11.02 20.45
CA PRO A 75 -3.65 10.06 21.41
C PRO A 75 -4.47 8.94 20.75
N TYR A 76 -4.97 9.15 19.53
CA TYR A 76 -5.68 8.10 18.77
C TYR A 76 -4.80 6.89 18.42
N LEU A 77 -3.47 7.03 18.50
CA LEU A 77 -2.52 5.92 18.31
C LEU A 77 -2.38 5.01 19.53
N GLU A 78 -2.94 5.40 20.69
CA GLU A 78 -2.81 4.62 21.92
C GLU A 78 -3.34 3.19 21.77
N CYS A 79 -4.42 3.00 21.04
CA CYS A 79 -4.99 1.67 20.78
C CYS A 79 -4.04 0.71 20.04
N TYR A 80 -3.01 1.25 19.38
CA TYR A 80 -2.00 0.47 18.66
C TYR A 80 -0.69 0.27 19.44
N ARG A 81 -0.55 0.82 20.65
CA ARG A 81 0.68 0.76 21.45
C ARG A 81 1.21 -0.67 21.60
N GLN A 82 0.35 -1.61 22.00
CA GLN A 82 0.76 -3.01 22.16
C GLN A 82 1.25 -3.63 20.85
N LEU A 83 0.56 -3.32 19.76
CA LEU A 83 0.90 -3.83 18.43
C LEU A 83 2.26 -3.30 17.96
N PHE A 84 2.49 -1.99 18.07
CA PHE A 84 3.75 -1.36 17.66
C PHE A 84 4.92 -1.72 18.59
N SER A 85 4.66 -2.05 19.84
CA SER A 85 5.69 -2.52 20.80
C SER A 85 6.09 -3.97 20.57
N ASN A 86 5.31 -4.73 19.79
CA ASN A 86 5.63 -6.12 19.49
C ASN A 86 6.77 -6.20 18.46
N PRO A 87 7.96 -6.75 18.79
CA PRO A 87 9.06 -6.87 17.86
C PRO A 87 8.76 -7.78 16.67
N GLU A 88 7.88 -8.78 16.85
CA GLU A 88 7.49 -9.70 15.77
C GLU A 88 6.49 -9.08 14.77
N PHE A 89 5.85 -7.97 15.13
CA PHE A 89 4.91 -7.30 14.25
C PHE A 89 5.65 -6.49 13.19
N ASN A 90 5.37 -6.82 11.92
CA ASN A 90 5.80 -6.05 10.76
C ASN A 90 4.59 -5.34 10.17
N ILE A 91 4.65 -3.99 10.00
CA ILE A 91 3.53 -3.18 9.53
C ILE A 91 3.06 -3.56 8.11
N PHE A 92 3.94 -4.19 7.32
CA PHE A 92 3.63 -4.69 5.98
C PHE A 92 3.22 -6.16 5.97
N TYR A 93 3.02 -6.77 7.16
CA TYR A 93 2.64 -8.18 7.32
C TYR A 93 3.59 -9.15 6.61
N LYS A 94 4.87 -8.80 6.50
CA LYS A 94 5.92 -9.57 5.79
C LYS A 94 5.57 -9.83 4.31
N ALA A 95 4.81 -8.94 3.68
CA ALA A 95 4.49 -9.04 2.25
C ALA A 95 5.77 -9.08 1.40
N PRO A 96 5.78 -9.81 0.26
CA PRO A 96 6.96 -9.93 -0.59
C PRO A 96 7.24 -8.67 -1.42
N ALA A 97 6.30 -7.74 -1.50
CA ALA A 97 6.45 -6.47 -2.19
C ALA A 97 5.67 -5.36 -1.50
N LEU A 98 6.24 -4.17 -1.47
CA LEU A 98 5.60 -2.93 -1.08
C LEU A 98 5.53 -2.02 -2.31
N LEU A 99 4.32 -1.63 -2.68
CA LEU A 99 4.07 -0.65 -3.74
C LEU A 99 3.65 0.66 -3.07
N THR A 100 4.47 1.68 -3.18
CA THR A 100 4.19 3.01 -2.63
C THR A 100 3.62 3.93 -3.70
N VAL A 101 2.62 4.72 -3.33
CA VAL A 101 2.04 5.74 -4.19
C VAL A 101 2.28 7.09 -3.53
N PHE A 102 3.12 7.90 -4.15
CA PHE A 102 3.47 9.23 -3.67
C PHE A 102 2.64 10.29 -4.38
N ALA A 103 2.04 11.18 -3.62
CA ALA A 103 1.34 12.34 -4.13
C ALA A 103 2.32 13.51 -4.32
N LYS A 104 2.55 13.92 -5.56
CA LYS A 104 3.26 15.17 -5.85
C LYS A 104 2.34 16.34 -5.51
N PRO A 105 2.90 17.50 -5.10
CA PRO A 105 2.11 18.68 -4.72
C PRO A 105 1.53 19.42 -5.94
N GLU A 106 1.01 18.69 -6.91
CA GLU A 106 0.47 19.21 -8.17
C GLU A 106 -1.04 18.97 -8.22
N GLY A 107 -1.79 19.93 -8.73
CA GLY A 107 -3.25 19.84 -8.84
C GLY A 107 -4.00 20.11 -7.53
N PRO A 108 -5.35 20.16 -7.59
CA PRO A 108 -6.18 20.56 -6.46
C PRO A 108 -6.33 19.47 -5.38
N ASN A 109 -6.25 18.18 -5.75
CA ASN A 109 -6.53 17.05 -4.85
C ASN A 109 -5.56 15.87 -5.02
N PRO A 110 -4.22 16.09 -4.89
CA PRO A 110 -3.25 15.04 -5.20
C PRO A 110 -3.39 13.78 -4.35
N SER A 111 -3.77 13.91 -3.08
CA SER A 111 -3.99 12.75 -2.19
C SER A 111 -5.20 11.92 -2.62
N CYS A 112 -6.29 12.56 -3.02
CA CYS A 112 -7.48 11.85 -3.50
C CYS A 112 -7.18 11.13 -4.82
N ASP A 113 -6.50 11.80 -5.75
CA ASP A 113 -6.11 11.22 -7.04
C ASP A 113 -5.22 9.97 -6.85
N CYS A 114 -4.24 10.04 -5.94
CA CYS A 114 -3.38 8.92 -5.58
C CYS A 114 -4.16 7.77 -4.91
N THR A 115 -5.19 8.09 -4.13
CA THR A 115 -6.08 7.09 -3.53
C THR A 115 -6.86 6.31 -4.60
N LEU A 116 -7.33 7.00 -5.64
CA LEU A 116 -8.00 6.36 -6.78
C LEU A 116 -7.04 5.44 -7.54
N ALA A 117 -5.81 5.88 -7.75
CA ALA A 117 -4.77 5.05 -8.36
C ALA A 117 -4.48 3.78 -7.53
N ALA A 118 -4.36 3.93 -6.21
CA ALA A 118 -4.15 2.80 -5.31
C ALA A 118 -5.34 1.82 -5.33
N GLN A 119 -6.59 2.31 -5.39
CA GLN A 119 -7.76 1.44 -5.52
C GLN A 119 -7.72 0.63 -6.81
N ASN A 120 -7.38 1.24 -7.95
CA ASN A 120 -7.21 0.50 -9.20
C ASN A 120 -6.14 -0.59 -9.09
N ILE A 121 -5.01 -0.29 -8.44
CA ILE A 121 -3.95 -1.27 -8.18
C ILE A 121 -4.47 -2.45 -7.36
N MET A 122 -5.21 -2.19 -6.29
CA MET A 122 -5.74 -3.24 -5.42
C MET A 122 -6.77 -4.14 -6.14
N LEU A 123 -7.62 -3.57 -6.98
CA LEU A 123 -8.56 -4.34 -7.80
C LEU A 123 -7.82 -5.18 -8.85
N ALA A 124 -6.85 -4.59 -9.52
CA ALA A 124 -6.01 -5.31 -10.48
C ALA A 124 -5.24 -6.46 -9.81
N ALA A 125 -4.68 -6.23 -8.61
CA ALA A 125 -4.00 -7.26 -7.83
C ALA A 125 -4.96 -8.45 -7.55
N HIS A 126 -6.16 -8.18 -7.06
CA HIS A 126 -7.15 -9.21 -6.79
C HIS A 126 -7.53 -9.98 -8.06
N SER A 127 -7.75 -9.29 -9.19
CA SER A 127 -8.09 -9.93 -10.48
C SER A 127 -6.98 -10.84 -11.01
N LEU A 128 -5.73 -10.59 -10.62
CA LEU A 128 -4.55 -11.39 -10.95
C LEU A 128 -4.25 -12.49 -9.90
N GLY A 129 -5.14 -12.71 -8.93
CA GLY A 129 -4.96 -13.71 -7.87
C GLY A 129 -4.01 -13.29 -6.75
N LEU A 130 -3.69 -11.99 -6.64
CA LEU A 130 -2.82 -11.45 -5.59
C LEU A 130 -3.65 -10.88 -4.43
N GLY A 131 -3.15 -11.08 -3.21
CA GLY A 131 -3.64 -10.37 -2.03
C GLY A 131 -3.01 -8.99 -1.91
N SER A 132 -3.77 -8.02 -1.41
CA SER A 132 -3.27 -6.68 -1.11
C SER A 132 -3.88 -6.12 0.16
N CYS A 133 -3.17 -5.19 0.80
CA CYS A 133 -3.65 -4.42 1.95
C CYS A 133 -3.18 -2.97 1.83
N TRP A 134 -4.08 -2.04 2.02
CA TRP A 134 -3.75 -0.62 2.19
C TRP A 134 -3.17 -0.39 3.59
N ILE A 135 -2.05 0.33 3.69
CA ILE A 135 -1.36 0.68 4.93
C ILE A 135 -1.30 2.21 5.05
#